data_3749ef148ef8d0c452cbd15ef1a391c0
#
_entry.id   3749ef148ef8d0c452cbd15ef1a391c0
#
_cell.length_a   1.000
_cell.length_b   1.000
_cell.length_c   1.000
_cell.angle_alpha   90.00
_cell.angle_beta   90.00
_cell.angle_gamma   90.00
#
_symmetry.space_group_name_H-M   'P 1'
#
loop_
_entity.id
_entity.type
_entity.pdbx_description
1 polymer ?
#
loop_
_entity_poly.entity_id
_entity_poly.type
_entity_poly.pdbx_seq_one_letter_code
_entity_poly.pdbx_strand_id
1 'polypeptide(L)'
;MTETADRPAGGRVWSRPAQLVLGLAGALLAGGTGLFLAAVFLHVAPANTVSRQYRDEVDGVVYPEFEQNWKLFAPNPLQQNVGVDARVRTVAPGGATRTHDWIGLTARDIAAIRGNPAPSHVEQNLLRRAWDFYDGSHNPQDETPNSPRGKLAEQYLKRIALQRIGREADGDRVLEIQFRSTAATVPPPSWSGETAPPAPRVRELPWWPVADEDYRGLLG
;
A
#
# COMPACT_ATOMS: atom_id res chain seq x y z
N MET A 1 47.17 -54.74 30.28
CA MET A 1 47.56 -53.66 29.41
C MET A 1 47.26 -54.10 27.97
N THR A 2 46.13 -53.86 27.44
CA THR A 2 45.74 -54.19 26.05
C THR A 2 45.73 -52.88 25.27
N GLU A 3 46.71 -52.70 24.43
CA GLU A 3 46.90 -51.57 23.52
C GLU A 3 45.92 -51.72 22.34
N THR A 4 44.90 -50.85 22.29
CA THR A 4 43.99 -50.84 21.21
C THR A 4 44.59 -50.00 20.07
N ALA A 5 45.07 -50.69 19.04
CA ALA A 5 45.58 -50.05 17.83
C ALA A 5 44.50 -49.29 17.10
N ASP A 6 44.64 -47.98 17.12
CA ASP A 6 43.83 -47.03 16.32
C ASP A 6 44.16 -47.27 14.83
N ARG A 7 43.19 -47.86 14.10
CA ARG A 7 43.27 -48.01 12.63
C ARG A 7 42.93 -46.65 12.00
N PRO A 8 43.84 -46.03 11.24
CA PRO A 8 43.50 -44.83 10.51
C PRO A 8 42.38 -45.16 9.49
N ALA A 9 41.29 -44.43 9.57
CA ALA A 9 40.19 -44.51 8.62
C ALA A 9 40.72 -44.18 7.20
N GLY A 10 40.95 -45.23 6.39
CA GLY A 10 41.42 -45.12 5.02
C GLY A 10 40.44 -44.30 4.20
N GLY A 11 40.80 -43.08 3.84
CA GLY A 11 40.05 -42.22 2.96
C GLY A 11 39.72 -42.97 1.66
N ARG A 12 38.43 -43.10 1.35
CA ARG A 12 37.93 -43.78 0.16
C ARG A 12 38.44 -43.03 -1.08
N VAL A 13 39.44 -43.58 -1.74
CA VAL A 13 40.00 -43.00 -2.97
C VAL A 13 39.00 -43.27 -4.11
N TRP A 14 38.38 -42.21 -4.59
CA TRP A 14 37.44 -42.28 -5.73
C TRP A 14 38.21 -42.68 -7.01
N SER A 15 37.60 -43.54 -7.84
CA SER A 15 38.14 -43.85 -9.18
C SER A 15 38.19 -42.60 -10.06
N ARG A 16 39.10 -42.52 -10.99
CA ARG A 16 39.22 -41.41 -11.94
C ARG A 16 37.93 -41.07 -12.66
N PRO A 17 37.12 -42.02 -13.16
CA PRO A 17 35.81 -41.68 -13.75
C PRO A 17 34.84 -41.10 -12.72
N ALA A 18 34.82 -41.53 -11.47
CA ALA A 18 34.00 -40.95 -10.41
C ALA A 18 34.41 -39.51 -10.09
N GLN A 19 35.70 -39.20 -10.09
CA GLN A 19 36.22 -37.84 -9.91
C GLN A 19 35.80 -36.92 -11.06
N LEU A 20 35.84 -37.42 -12.32
CA LEU A 20 35.37 -36.66 -13.49
C LEU A 20 33.88 -36.38 -13.43
N VAL A 21 33.06 -37.37 -13.04
CA VAL A 21 31.59 -37.18 -12.91
C VAL A 21 31.28 -36.19 -11.82
N LEU A 22 31.95 -36.30 -10.63
CA LEU A 22 31.77 -35.36 -9.53
C LEU A 22 32.23 -33.95 -9.91
N GLY A 23 33.36 -33.82 -10.61
CA GLY A 23 33.85 -32.52 -11.10
C GLY A 23 32.87 -31.88 -12.08
N LEU A 24 32.32 -32.64 -13.04
CA LEU A 24 31.33 -32.15 -14.00
C LEU A 24 30.03 -31.76 -13.28
N ALA A 25 29.53 -32.61 -12.38
CA ALA A 25 28.34 -32.30 -11.58
C ALA A 25 28.54 -31.05 -10.73
N GLY A 26 29.68 -30.89 -10.09
CA GLY A 26 30.04 -29.69 -9.35
C GLY A 26 30.11 -28.44 -10.19
N ALA A 27 30.68 -28.54 -11.40
CA ALA A 27 30.74 -27.42 -12.35
C ALA A 27 29.35 -27.02 -12.84
N LEU A 28 28.48 -27.99 -13.15
CA LEU A 28 27.10 -27.74 -13.57
C LEU A 28 26.27 -27.08 -12.45
N LEU A 29 26.40 -27.57 -11.22
CA LEU A 29 25.75 -26.99 -10.05
C LEU A 29 26.23 -25.56 -9.80
N ALA A 30 27.54 -25.33 -9.82
CA ALA A 30 28.11 -24.00 -9.62
C ALA A 30 27.67 -23.03 -10.72
N GLY A 31 27.69 -23.46 -11.98
CA GLY A 31 27.25 -22.69 -13.14
C GLY A 31 25.76 -22.37 -13.06
N GLY A 32 24.91 -23.37 -12.78
CA GLY A 32 23.46 -23.19 -12.63
C GLY A 32 23.10 -22.24 -11.46
N THR A 33 23.76 -22.42 -10.32
CA THR A 33 23.59 -21.51 -9.16
C THR A 33 24.03 -20.10 -9.50
N GLY A 34 25.15 -19.93 -10.18
CA GLY A 34 25.64 -18.62 -10.62
C GLY A 34 24.66 -17.91 -11.55
N LEU A 35 24.12 -18.62 -12.56
CA LEU A 35 23.09 -18.07 -13.47
C LEU A 35 21.81 -17.70 -12.73
N PHE A 36 21.34 -18.55 -11.84
CA PHE A 36 20.16 -18.27 -11.01
C PHE A 36 20.35 -17.01 -10.15
N LEU A 37 21.47 -16.89 -9.44
CA LEU A 37 21.77 -15.71 -8.64
C LEU A 37 21.89 -14.44 -9.50
N ALA A 38 22.45 -14.55 -10.70
CA ALA A 38 22.51 -13.44 -11.66
C ALA A 38 21.11 -13.02 -12.10
N ALA A 39 20.19 -13.96 -12.40
CA ALA A 39 18.81 -13.66 -12.76
C ALA A 39 18.07 -12.96 -11.62
N VAL A 40 18.16 -13.47 -10.39
CA VAL A 40 17.56 -12.84 -9.19
C VAL A 40 18.14 -11.45 -8.96
N PHE A 41 19.45 -11.28 -9.10
CA PHE A 41 20.09 -9.97 -8.98
C PHE A 41 19.56 -8.97 -10.02
N LEU A 42 19.46 -9.37 -11.30
CA LEU A 42 18.93 -8.51 -12.36
C LEU A 42 17.46 -8.17 -12.17
N HIS A 43 16.68 -9.06 -11.55
CA HIS A 43 15.27 -8.82 -11.23
C HIS A 43 15.09 -7.76 -10.13
N VAL A 44 15.92 -7.78 -9.07
CA VAL A 44 15.83 -6.83 -7.93
C VAL A 44 16.62 -5.54 -8.16
N ALA A 45 17.64 -5.55 -9.03
CA ALA A 45 18.47 -4.37 -9.29
C ALA A 45 17.67 -3.25 -9.98
N PRO A 46 18.06 -1.98 -9.82
CA PRO A 46 17.50 -0.89 -10.60
C PRO A 46 17.56 -1.20 -12.10
N ALA A 47 16.48 -0.85 -12.82
CA ALA A 47 16.35 -1.13 -14.24
C ALA A 47 17.58 -0.61 -15.02
N ASN A 48 18.31 -1.52 -15.68
CA ASN A 48 19.49 -1.26 -16.47
C ASN A 48 19.34 -1.85 -17.87
N THR A 49 20.32 -1.61 -18.73
CA THR A 49 20.27 -2.08 -20.13
C THR A 49 20.13 -3.61 -20.23
N VAL A 50 20.86 -4.35 -19.37
CA VAL A 50 20.85 -5.82 -19.39
C VAL A 50 19.51 -6.35 -18.89
N SER A 51 19.00 -5.87 -17.74
CA SER A 51 17.70 -6.30 -17.21
C SER A 51 16.53 -5.96 -18.13
N ARG A 52 16.64 -4.91 -18.96
CA ARG A 52 15.63 -4.58 -19.98
C ARG A 52 15.71 -5.49 -21.20
N GLN A 53 16.92 -5.84 -21.64
CA GLN A 53 17.15 -6.68 -22.81
C GLN A 53 16.74 -8.13 -22.59
N TYR A 54 17.00 -8.67 -21.39
CA TYR A 54 16.75 -10.07 -21.03
C TYR A 54 15.59 -10.22 -20.03
N ARG A 55 14.62 -9.32 -20.11
CA ARG A 55 13.49 -9.30 -19.15
C ARG A 55 12.73 -10.61 -19.13
N ASP A 56 12.33 -11.11 -20.29
CA ASP A 56 11.49 -12.31 -20.43
C ASP A 56 12.20 -13.56 -19.92
N GLU A 57 13.51 -13.68 -20.15
CA GLU A 57 14.33 -14.78 -19.66
C GLU A 57 14.51 -14.71 -18.14
N VAL A 58 14.76 -13.50 -17.59
CA VAL A 58 14.88 -13.26 -16.15
C VAL A 58 13.56 -13.56 -15.46
N ASP A 59 12.46 -13.05 -15.99
CA ASP A 59 11.12 -13.27 -15.43
C ASP A 59 10.73 -14.75 -15.50
N GLY A 60 11.08 -15.46 -16.60
CA GLY A 60 10.84 -16.90 -16.74
C GLY A 60 11.60 -17.77 -15.72
N VAL A 61 12.73 -17.29 -15.18
CA VAL A 61 13.49 -17.98 -14.12
C VAL A 61 12.96 -17.62 -12.72
N VAL A 62 12.52 -16.38 -12.53
CA VAL A 62 12.18 -15.85 -11.19
C VAL A 62 10.72 -16.09 -10.85
N TYR A 63 9.78 -15.94 -11.80
CA TYR A 63 8.35 -16.12 -11.55
C TYR A 63 7.87 -17.56 -11.73
N PRO A 64 6.90 -18.01 -10.92
CA PRO A 64 6.35 -17.34 -9.74
C PRO A 64 7.10 -17.67 -8.44
N GLU A 65 7.98 -18.67 -8.43
CA GLU A 65 8.50 -19.31 -7.21
C GLU A 65 9.54 -18.45 -6.48
N PHE A 66 10.30 -17.65 -7.21
CA PHE A 66 11.43 -16.89 -6.69
C PHE A 66 11.25 -15.38 -6.71
N GLU A 67 10.01 -14.90 -6.91
CA GLU A 67 9.71 -13.48 -6.91
C GLU A 67 10.18 -12.79 -5.62
N GLN A 68 11.01 -11.76 -5.77
CA GLN A 68 11.50 -10.94 -4.68
C GLN A 68 10.77 -9.61 -4.63
N ASN A 69 9.73 -9.52 -3.82
CA ASN A 69 8.99 -8.28 -3.62
C ASN A 69 9.41 -7.57 -2.33
N TRP A 70 10.54 -6.90 -2.37
CA TRP A 70 11.07 -6.13 -1.24
C TRP A 70 10.24 -4.88 -0.90
N LYS A 71 9.37 -4.42 -1.80
CA LYS A 71 8.44 -3.31 -1.53
C LYS A 71 7.46 -3.61 -0.41
N LEU A 72 7.22 -4.88 -0.11
CA LEU A 72 6.40 -5.29 1.02
C LEU A 72 7.05 -4.91 2.37
N PHE A 73 8.37 -5.02 2.46
CA PHE A 73 9.14 -4.78 3.69
C PHE A 73 9.74 -3.38 3.77
N ALA A 74 10.03 -2.78 2.63
CA ALA A 74 10.57 -1.44 2.51
C ALA A 74 9.82 -0.66 1.41
N PRO A 75 8.53 -0.36 1.62
CA PRO A 75 7.80 0.47 0.67
C PRO A 75 8.45 1.85 0.56
N ASN A 76 8.35 2.47 -0.61
CA ASN A 76 8.80 3.85 -0.77
C ASN A 76 8.13 4.73 0.30
N PRO A 77 8.89 5.59 1.00
CA PRO A 77 8.32 6.48 1.99
C PRO A 77 7.26 7.37 1.36
N LEU A 78 6.20 7.63 2.12
CA LEU A 78 5.15 8.55 1.69
C LEU A 78 5.73 9.96 1.59
N GLN A 79 5.66 10.54 0.41
CA GLN A 79 6.18 11.88 0.12
C GLN A 79 5.11 12.97 0.21
N GLN A 80 3.86 12.58 0.46
CA GLN A 80 2.72 13.49 0.54
C GLN A 80 1.93 13.27 1.83
N ASN A 81 1.51 14.38 2.42
CA ASN A 81 0.50 14.40 3.46
C ASN A 81 -0.86 14.55 2.78
N VAL A 82 -1.76 13.59 2.99
CA VAL A 82 -3.11 13.63 2.45
C VAL A 82 -4.10 13.87 3.59
N GLY A 83 -4.83 14.98 3.49
CA GLY A 83 -5.98 15.28 4.33
C GLY A 83 -7.27 14.93 3.58
N VAL A 84 -8.23 14.34 4.27
CA VAL A 84 -9.58 14.05 3.76
C VAL A 84 -10.59 14.78 4.60
N ASP A 85 -11.40 15.61 3.95
CA ASP A 85 -12.53 16.32 4.53
C ASP A 85 -13.83 15.77 3.92
N ALA A 86 -14.93 15.88 4.66
CA ALA A 86 -16.26 15.61 4.17
C ALA A 86 -17.20 16.76 4.50
N ARG A 87 -18.21 17.00 3.67
CA ARG A 87 -19.38 17.83 4.01
C ARG A 87 -20.66 17.14 3.64
N VAL A 88 -21.73 17.50 4.31
CA VAL A 88 -23.02 16.87 4.10
C VAL A 88 -24.07 17.91 3.68
N ARG A 89 -25.06 17.43 2.94
CA ARG A 89 -26.30 18.13 2.69
C ARG A 89 -27.40 17.43 3.46
N THR A 90 -28.14 18.20 4.25
CA THR A 90 -29.23 17.70 5.08
C THR A 90 -30.58 18.18 4.58
N VAL A 91 -31.64 17.52 5.04
CA VAL A 91 -33.02 17.93 4.83
C VAL A 91 -33.73 18.06 6.19
N ALA A 92 -34.31 19.20 6.43
CA ALA A 92 -35.19 19.47 7.56
C ALA A 92 -36.53 18.74 7.42
N PRO A 93 -37.31 18.50 8.50
CA PRO A 93 -38.64 17.90 8.43
C PRO A 93 -39.62 18.67 7.53
N GLY A 94 -39.40 19.96 7.30
CA GLY A 94 -40.14 20.80 6.37
C GLY A 94 -39.69 20.76 4.91
N GLY A 95 -38.73 19.91 4.57
CA GLY A 95 -38.23 19.75 3.18
C GLY A 95 -37.13 20.73 2.77
N ALA A 96 -36.79 21.72 3.59
CA ALA A 96 -35.67 22.63 3.30
C ALA A 96 -34.34 21.90 3.34
N THR A 97 -33.48 22.14 2.35
CA THR A 97 -32.15 21.55 2.29
C THR A 97 -31.09 22.56 2.71
N ARG A 98 -30.07 22.08 3.43
CA ARG A 98 -28.93 22.88 3.87
C ARG A 98 -27.61 22.14 3.59
N THR A 99 -26.62 22.85 3.06
CA THR A 99 -25.26 22.36 2.92
C THR A 99 -24.43 22.85 4.10
N HIS A 100 -23.77 21.92 4.77
CA HIS A 100 -22.88 22.18 5.91
C HIS A 100 -21.46 22.46 5.47
N ASP A 101 -20.68 23.05 6.37
CA ASP A 101 -19.27 23.31 6.15
C ASP A 101 -18.44 22.02 6.11
N TRP A 102 -17.20 22.13 5.64
CA TRP A 102 -16.27 21.03 5.58
C TRP A 102 -15.85 20.55 6.99
N ILE A 103 -15.98 19.27 7.19
CA ILE A 103 -15.57 18.55 8.40
C ILE A 103 -14.24 17.88 8.11
N GLY A 104 -13.15 18.29 8.78
CA GLY A 104 -11.83 17.69 8.63
C GLY A 104 -11.76 16.31 9.28
N LEU A 105 -12.00 15.23 8.52
CA LEU A 105 -11.96 13.86 9.06
C LEU A 105 -10.54 13.48 9.52
N THR A 106 -9.54 13.73 8.69
CA THR A 106 -8.13 13.49 9.04
C THR A 106 -7.69 14.35 10.23
N ALA A 107 -8.14 15.61 10.29
CA ALA A 107 -7.80 16.49 11.39
C ALA A 107 -8.39 15.99 12.73
N ARG A 108 -9.62 15.45 12.72
CA ARG A 108 -10.24 14.81 13.89
C ARG A 108 -9.46 13.59 14.36
N ASP A 109 -9.05 12.71 13.44
CA ASP A 109 -8.24 11.52 13.77
C ASP A 109 -6.90 11.92 14.41
N ILE A 110 -6.22 12.93 13.85
CA ILE A 110 -4.97 13.44 14.41
C ILE A 110 -5.20 14.05 15.82
N ALA A 111 -6.29 14.79 15.99
CA ALA A 111 -6.62 15.39 17.29
C ALA A 111 -6.89 14.32 18.35
N ALA A 112 -7.55 13.22 18.00
CA ALA A 112 -7.87 12.13 18.92
C ALA A 112 -6.63 11.39 19.46
N ILE A 113 -5.54 11.34 18.68
CA ILE A 113 -4.28 10.69 19.09
C ILE A 113 -3.27 11.64 19.72
N ARG A 114 -3.41 12.96 19.47
CA ARG A 114 -2.45 13.96 19.95
C ARG A 114 -2.48 14.05 21.47
N GLY A 115 -1.33 13.85 22.10
CA GLY A 115 -1.18 13.90 23.56
C GLY A 115 -1.72 12.67 24.30
N ASN A 116 -2.21 11.66 23.60
CA ASN A 116 -2.61 10.40 24.19
C ASN A 116 -1.37 9.50 24.41
N PRO A 117 -1.07 9.06 25.64
CA PRO A 117 0.10 8.21 25.91
C PRO A 117 -0.02 6.79 25.35
N ALA A 118 -1.25 6.34 24.99
CA ALA A 118 -1.51 5.04 24.35
C ALA A 118 -2.44 5.24 23.14
N PRO A 119 -1.97 5.90 22.07
CA PRO A 119 -2.83 6.26 20.95
C PRO A 119 -3.22 5.04 20.14
N SER A 120 -4.49 4.98 19.72
CA SER A 120 -4.94 4.03 18.68
C SER A 120 -4.92 4.72 17.33
N HIS A 121 -4.20 4.13 16.35
CA HIS A 121 -4.16 4.63 14.98
C HIS A 121 -5.20 3.93 14.07
N VAL A 122 -6.14 3.19 14.63
CA VAL A 122 -7.11 2.38 13.86
C VAL A 122 -7.95 3.27 12.94
N GLU A 123 -8.55 4.33 13.46
CA GLU A 123 -9.43 5.21 12.69
C GLU A 123 -8.66 5.97 11.60
N GLN A 124 -7.50 6.52 11.93
CA GLN A 124 -6.62 7.18 10.97
C GLN A 124 -6.20 6.22 9.84
N ASN A 125 -5.85 4.98 10.17
CA ASN A 125 -5.48 3.98 9.19
C ASN A 125 -6.68 3.53 8.34
N LEU A 126 -7.88 3.42 8.91
CA LEU A 126 -9.09 3.08 8.16
C LEU A 126 -9.40 4.17 7.12
N LEU A 127 -9.39 5.44 7.53
CA LEU A 127 -9.65 6.55 6.60
C LEU A 127 -8.61 6.63 5.50
N ARG A 128 -7.32 6.53 5.87
CA ARG A 128 -6.22 6.55 4.88
C ARG A 128 -6.35 5.43 3.86
N ARG A 129 -6.59 4.19 4.31
CA ARG A 129 -6.77 3.04 3.42
C ARG A 129 -8.01 3.15 2.54
N ALA A 130 -9.09 3.71 3.07
CA ALA A 130 -10.29 3.96 2.30
C ALA A 130 -10.03 4.99 1.19
N TRP A 131 -9.30 6.06 1.51
CA TRP A 131 -8.89 7.05 0.52
C TRP A 131 -7.95 6.44 -0.52
N ASP A 132 -6.91 5.72 -0.12
CA ASP A 132 -5.95 5.06 -1.03
C ASP A 132 -6.69 4.08 -1.97
N PHE A 133 -7.69 3.36 -1.45
CA PHE A 133 -8.50 2.46 -2.25
C PHE A 133 -9.38 3.21 -3.26
N TYR A 134 -9.98 4.33 -2.86
CA TYR A 134 -10.74 5.20 -3.76
C TYR A 134 -9.84 5.76 -4.85
N ASP A 135 -8.74 6.41 -4.48
CA ASP A 135 -7.79 7.05 -5.39
C ASP A 135 -7.22 6.05 -6.41
N GLY A 136 -6.84 4.84 -5.98
CA GLY A 136 -6.32 3.78 -6.85
C GLY A 136 -7.37 3.11 -7.73
N SER A 137 -8.68 3.32 -7.49
CA SER A 137 -9.77 2.70 -8.25
C SER A 137 -10.59 3.66 -9.11
N HIS A 138 -10.23 4.95 -9.14
CA HIS A 138 -10.91 5.99 -9.91
C HIS A 138 -9.94 6.80 -10.76
N ASN A 139 -10.43 7.28 -11.88
CA ASN A 139 -9.70 8.21 -12.72
C ASN A 139 -9.73 9.62 -12.08
N PRO A 140 -8.57 10.24 -11.78
CA PRO A 140 -8.54 11.54 -11.08
C PRO A 140 -9.02 12.75 -11.92
N GLN A 141 -9.32 12.55 -13.22
CA GLN A 141 -9.79 13.62 -14.10
C GLN A 141 -11.32 13.78 -14.09
N ASP A 142 -12.03 12.65 -14.02
CA ASP A 142 -13.49 12.61 -14.18
C ASP A 142 -14.23 11.81 -13.10
N GLU A 143 -13.48 11.27 -12.12
CA GLU A 143 -13.96 10.46 -11.01
C GLU A 143 -14.68 9.17 -11.45
N THR A 144 -14.44 8.70 -12.67
CA THR A 144 -15.01 7.44 -13.14
C THR A 144 -14.28 6.25 -12.55
N PRO A 145 -15.01 5.18 -12.15
CA PRO A 145 -14.39 3.96 -11.67
C PRO A 145 -13.57 3.25 -12.75
N ASN A 146 -12.31 2.95 -12.49
CA ASN A 146 -11.43 2.19 -13.38
C ASN A 146 -11.75 0.68 -13.43
N SER A 147 -12.56 0.20 -12.46
CA SER A 147 -12.88 -1.21 -12.31
C SER A 147 -14.17 -1.39 -11.49
N PRO A 148 -14.79 -2.59 -11.47
CA PRO A 148 -15.93 -2.89 -10.61
C PRO A 148 -15.66 -2.63 -9.11
N ARG A 149 -14.40 -2.59 -8.70
CA ARG A 149 -13.98 -2.29 -7.31
C ARG A 149 -14.16 -0.83 -6.94
N GLY A 150 -14.28 0.11 -7.91
CA GLY A 150 -14.48 1.52 -7.65
C GLY A 150 -15.75 1.80 -6.85
N LYS A 151 -16.88 1.19 -7.21
CA LYS A 151 -18.13 1.31 -6.44
C LYS A 151 -18.00 0.81 -5.00
N LEU A 152 -17.22 -0.24 -4.78
CA LEU A 152 -16.92 -0.74 -3.44
C LEU A 152 -16.07 0.26 -2.65
N ALA A 153 -15.10 0.91 -3.30
CA ALA A 153 -14.27 1.94 -2.69
C ALA A 153 -15.09 3.18 -2.28
N GLU A 154 -16.03 3.62 -3.13
CA GLU A 154 -16.99 4.69 -2.79
C GLU A 154 -17.81 4.34 -1.55
N GLN A 155 -18.41 3.14 -1.53
CA GLN A 155 -19.20 2.67 -0.38
C GLN A 155 -18.37 2.60 0.90
N TYR A 156 -17.13 2.13 0.80
CA TYR A 156 -16.25 2.00 1.94
C TYR A 156 -15.88 3.37 2.52
N LEU A 157 -15.46 4.31 1.68
CA LEU A 157 -15.13 5.67 2.10
C LEU A 157 -16.36 6.38 2.69
N LYS A 158 -17.53 6.25 2.04
CA LYS A 158 -18.80 6.82 2.51
C LYS A 158 -19.19 6.30 3.89
N ARG A 159 -19.13 4.99 4.11
CA ARG A 159 -19.46 4.38 5.40
C ARG A 159 -18.55 4.86 6.53
N ILE A 160 -17.24 4.94 6.31
CA ILE A 160 -16.29 5.44 7.31
C ILE A 160 -16.62 6.89 7.70
N ALA A 161 -16.95 7.74 6.73
CA ALA A 161 -17.34 9.12 7.03
C ALA A 161 -18.67 9.20 7.78
N LEU A 162 -19.67 8.43 7.36
CA LEU A 162 -21.00 8.41 8.01
C LEU A 162 -20.95 7.83 9.42
N GLN A 163 -20.04 6.92 9.71
CA GLN A 163 -19.80 6.43 11.07
C GLN A 163 -19.36 7.57 12.02
N ARG A 164 -18.66 8.57 11.51
CA ARG A 164 -18.13 9.71 12.28
C ARG A 164 -19.08 10.90 12.32
N ILE A 165 -19.88 11.09 11.27
CA ILE A 165 -20.81 12.22 11.12
C ILE A 165 -22.16 11.87 11.75
N GLY A 166 -22.65 10.64 11.60
CA GLY A 166 -23.94 10.21 12.06
C GLY A 166 -25.03 10.31 10.97
N ARG A 167 -26.28 10.01 11.38
CA ARG A 167 -27.47 10.08 10.51
C ARG A 167 -28.01 11.50 10.36
N GLU A 168 -27.69 12.36 11.30
CA GLU A 168 -28.18 13.73 11.41
C GLU A 168 -27.00 14.68 11.61
N ALA A 169 -27.13 15.86 11.07
CA ALA A 169 -26.26 16.99 11.37
C ALA A 169 -27.13 18.20 11.70
N ASP A 170 -26.88 18.81 12.88
CA ASP A 170 -27.67 19.88 13.47
C ASP A 170 -29.17 19.53 13.62
N GLY A 171 -29.50 18.23 13.80
CA GLY A 171 -30.89 17.75 13.94
C GLY A 171 -31.59 17.44 12.61
N ASP A 172 -30.98 17.70 11.48
CA ASP A 172 -31.52 17.44 10.15
C ASP A 172 -30.91 16.17 9.54
N ARG A 173 -31.73 15.39 8.82
CA ARG A 173 -31.31 14.12 8.20
C ARG A 173 -30.33 14.34 7.07
N VAL A 174 -29.23 13.60 7.07
CA VAL A 174 -28.23 13.59 5.99
C VAL A 174 -28.81 12.95 4.73
N LEU A 175 -28.77 13.68 3.61
CA LEU A 175 -29.20 13.24 2.28
C LEU A 175 -28.05 12.87 1.36
N GLU A 176 -27.01 13.68 1.38
CA GLU A 176 -25.86 13.54 0.49
C GLU A 176 -24.57 13.87 1.23
N ILE A 177 -23.50 13.28 0.77
CA ILE A 177 -22.16 13.54 1.28
C ILE A 177 -21.22 13.87 0.12
N GLN A 178 -20.30 14.78 0.34
CA GLN A 178 -19.24 15.12 -0.60
C GLN A 178 -17.89 15.08 0.11
N PHE A 179 -16.87 14.63 -0.61
CA PHE A 179 -15.51 14.56 -0.08
C PHE A 179 -14.60 15.55 -0.79
N ARG A 180 -13.56 15.94 -0.08
CA ARG A 180 -12.45 16.71 -0.59
C ARG A 180 -11.15 16.14 -0.03
N SER A 181 -10.15 15.94 -0.89
CA SER A 181 -8.80 15.66 -0.42
C SER A 181 -7.87 16.83 -0.68
N THR A 182 -6.91 16.99 0.21
CA THR A 182 -5.81 17.94 0.06
C THR A 182 -4.50 17.18 0.18
N ALA A 183 -3.74 17.10 -0.91
CA ALA A 183 -2.44 16.46 -0.96
C ALA A 183 -1.34 17.51 -0.95
N ALA A 184 -0.52 17.52 0.09
CA ALA A 184 0.61 18.42 0.26
C ALA A 184 1.92 17.61 0.28
N THR A 185 2.90 17.99 -0.53
CA THR A 185 4.22 17.39 -0.49
C THR A 185 4.89 17.69 0.85
N VAL A 186 5.54 16.70 1.43
CA VAL A 186 6.33 16.89 2.65
C VAL A 186 7.48 17.87 2.33
N PRO A 187 7.60 18.97 3.06
CA PRO A 187 8.67 19.94 2.79
C PRO A 187 10.04 19.29 3.04
N PRO A 188 11.04 19.64 2.23
CA PRO A 188 12.40 19.21 2.47
C PRO A 188 12.91 19.76 3.82
N PRO A 189 13.88 19.10 4.47
CA PRO A 189 14.45 19.59 5.71
C PRO A 189 15.13 20.95 5.48
N SER A 190 15.11 21.80 6.48
CA SER A 190 15.61 23.19 6.40
C SER A 190 17.11 23.31 6.04
N TRP A 191 17.86 22.22 6.20
CA TRP A 191 19.29 22.16 5.86
C TRP A 191 19.55 21.67 4.43
N SER A 192 18.52 21.14 3.72
CA SER A 192 18.66 20.69 2.35
C SER A 192 18.58 21.86 1.42
N GLY A 193 19.36 22.29 0.63
CA GLY A 193 19.17 23.40 -0.32
C GLY A 193 18.09 23.18 -1.39
N GLU A 194 17.12 22.29 -1.13
CA GLU A 194 16.05 21.94 -2.06
C GLU A 194 14.97 23.03 -2.15
N THR A 195 14.35 23.15 -3.32
CA THR A 195 13.29 24.13 -3.57
C THR A 195 12.04 23.81 -2.77
N ALA A 196 11.32 24.84 -2.33
CA ALA A 196 10.02 24.68 -1.67
C ALA A 196 9.06 23.83 -2.51
N PRO A 197 8.26 22.94 -1.89
CA PRO A 197 7.33 22.09 -2.61
C PRO A 197 6.24 22.93 -3.29
N PRO A 198 5.61 22.42 -4.36
CA PRO A 198 4.47 23.09 -5.01
C PRO A 198 3.30 23.24 -4.04
N ALA A 199 2.37 24.16 -4.38
CA ALA A 199 1.16 24.36 -3.62
C ALA A 199 0.37 23.03 -3.46
N PRO A 200 -0.34 22.83 -2.34
CA PRO A 200 -1.16 21.65 -2.13
C PRO A 200 -2.20 21.48 -3.25
N ARG A 201 -2.36 20.24 -3.71
CA ARG A 201 -3.39 19.88 -4.69
C ARG A 201 -4.69 19.54 -3.97
N VAL A 202 -5.76 20.23 -4.34
CA VAL A 202 -7.11 19.97 -3.83
C VAL A 202 -7.89 19.22 -4.90
N ARG A 203 -8.61 18.17 -4.49
CA ARG A 203 -9.50 17.36 -5.34
C ARG A 203 -10.84 17.24 -4.63
N GLU A 204 -11.92 17.74 -5.25
CA GLU A 204 -13.29 17.64 -4.76
C GLU A 204 -14.03 16.56 -5.55
N LEU A 205 -14.71 15.67 -4.84
CA LEU A 205 -15.50 14.61 -5.44
C LEU A 205 -16.94 15.07 -5.71
N PRO A 206 -17.68 14.38 -6.58
CA PRO A 206 -19.10 14.64 -6.74
C PRO A 206 -19.90 14.36 -5.45
N TRP A 207 -21.13 14.87 -5.39
CA TRP A 207 -22.06 14.53 -4.31
C TRP A 207 -22.56 13.10 -4.45
N TRP A 208 -22.49 12.35 -3.36
CA TRP A 208 -22.99 10.98 -3.29
C TRP A 208 -24.25 10.91 -2.45
N PRO A 209 -25.32 10.29 -2.94
CA PRO A 209 -26.54 10.09 -2.15
C PRO A 209 -26.26 9.16 -0.97
N VAL A 210 -26.93 9.44 0.13
CA VAL A 210 -26.88 8.64 1.36
C VAL A 210 -28.22 7.95 1.58
N ALA A 211 -28.19 6.61 1.66
CA ALA A 211 -29.35 5.79 1.92
C ALA A 211 -29.25 5.11 3.30
N ASP A 212 -30.38 4.62 3.81
CA ASP A 212 -30.40 3.93 5.12
C ASP A 212 -29.53 2.68 5.17
N GLU A 213 -29.32 2.04 4.02
CA GLU A 213 -28.40 0.89 3.90
C GLU A 213 -26.94 1.23 4.10
N ASP A 214 -26.53 2.50 3.88
CA ASP A 214 -25.16 2.94 4.15
C ASP A 214 -24.82 2.93 5.64
N TYR A 215 -25.85 2.94 6.49
CA TYR A 215 -25.71 2.86 7.95
C TYR A 215 -25.82 1.43 8.51
N ARG A 216 -26.16 0.42 7.68
CA ARG A 216 -26.29 -0.97 8.16
C ARG A 216 -24.93 -1.50 8.59
N GLY A 217 -24.86 -2.02 9.82
CA GLY A 217 -23.63 -2.57 10.39
C GLY A 217 -22.64 -1.51 10.93
N LEU A 218 -23.01 -0.21 10.94
CA LEU A 218 -22.22 0.84 11.55
C LEU A 218 -22.57 1.08 13.03
N LEU A 219 -23.72 0.58 13.46
CA LEU A 219 -24.21 0.68 14.84
C LEU A 219 -24.17 -0.72 15.47
N GLY A 220 -23.01 -1.09 15.98
CA GLY A 220 -22.78 -2.25 16.82
C GLY A 220 -22.21 -1.81 18.14
#